data_5de0a5db279104622c9892f50e47626e
#
_entry.id   5de0a5db279104622c9892f50e47626e
#
_cell.length_a   1.000
_cell.length_b   1.000
_cell.length_c   1.000
_cell.angle_alpha   90.00
_cell.angle_beta   90.00
_cell.angle_gamma   90.00
#
_symmetry.space_group_name_H-M   'P 1'
#
loop_
_entity.id
_entity.type
_entity.pdbx_description
1 polymer ?
#
loop_
_entity_poly.entity_id
_entity_poly.type
_entity_poly.pdbx_seq_one_letter_code
_entity_poly.pdbx_strand_id
1 'polypeptide(L)'
;MTMYGYARVSSKDQNLNRQLDALSAVGVSEESVFVDYLSGRNFDRPGYQSLVERLQPGDVLVVKSIDRLGRNYDEILGQWRLLTKQRSIDIVVLDMPLLDTRSTSGHGVTGKLIADIVLELLSYVAHVERDNIRQRQAEGIAAARARGVRLGRPALAVPEEFDAVHRKWEDGCLNSRQAAESLGVSHTTFLKWVKQRPADSTIPHKSMRS
;
A
#
# COMPACT_ATOMS: atom_id res chain seq x y z
N MET A 1 -3.75 31.08 18.27
CA MET A 1 -4.53 30.25 17.35
C MET A 1 -4.05 30.52 15.94
N THR A 2 -3.23 29.65 15.42
CA THR A 2 -2.69 29.75 14.07
C THR A 2 -3.33 28.63 13.20
N MET A 3 -3.59 28.92 11.92
CA MET A 3 -4.11 27.92 10.99
C MET A 3 -2.96 27.37 10.15
N TYR A 4 -2.82 26.06 10.13
CA TYR A 4 -1.86 25.32 9.33
C TYR A 4 -2.59 24.46 8.31
N GLY A 5 -2.04 24.34 7.10
CA GLY A 5 -2.55 23.48 6.05
C GLY A 5 -1.65 22.28 5.86
N TYR A 6 -2.27 21.12 5.53
CA TYR A 6 -1.52 19.96 5.08
C TYR A 6 -2.07 19.43 3.77
N ALA A 7 -1.18 19.23 2.80
CA ALA A 7 -1.49 18.66 1.50
C ALA A 7 -0.60 17.44 1.22
N ARG A 8 -1.16 16.46 0.54
CA ARG A 8 -0.45 15.23 0.19
C ARG A 8 -0.81 14.79 -1.22
N VAL A 9 0.19 14.45 -2.03
CA VAL A 9 0.02 13.92 -3.40
C VAL A 9 0.86 12.67 -3.62
N SER A 10 0.38 11.75 -4.47
CA SER A 10 1.08 10.50 -4.80
C SER A 10 2.09 10.67 -5.93
N SER A 11 1.97 11.71 -6.76
CA SER A 11 2.91 12.09 -7.83
C SER A 11 2.95 13.60 -7.97
N LYS A 12 4.02 14.14 -8.56
CA LYS A 12 4.21 15.59 -8.72
C LYS A 12 3.11 16.27 -9.53
N ASP A 13 2.36 15.52 -10.35
CA ASP A 13 1.39 16.07 -11.32
C ASP A 13 -0.08 15.97 -10.88
N GLN A 14 -0.39 15.33 -9.73
CA GLN A 14 -1.76 15.16 -9.29
C GLN A 14 -2.21 16.22 -8.26
N ASN A 15 -3.00 17.19 -8.74
CA ASN A 15 -3.93 18.01 -7.93
C ASN A 15 -3.40 18.71 -6.66
N LEU A 16 -2.08 18.97 -6.55
CA LEU A 16 -1.56 19.78 -5.45
C LEU A 16 -2.20 21.16 -5.45
N ASN A 17 -2.22 21.84 -6.63
CA ASN A 17 -2.79 23.18 -6.75
C ASN A 17 -4.23 23.25 -6.25
N ARG A 18 -5.06 22.24 -6.58
CA ARG A 18 -6.43 22.18 -6.08
C ARG A 18 -6.54 22.04 -4.55
N GLN A 19 -5.55 21.45 -3.88
CA GLN A 19 -5.50 21.41 -2.42
C GLN A 19 -5.03 22.77 -1.87
N LEU A 20 -4.00 23.36 -2.46
CA LEU A 20 -3.48 24.66 -2.07
C LEU A 20 -4.54 25.77 -2.23
N ASP A 21 -5.25 25.79 -3.37
CA ASP A 21 -6.34 26.75 -3.62
C ASP A 21 -7.44 26.62 -2.55
N ALA A 22 -7.82 25.38 -2.20
CA ALA A 22 -8.84 25.14 -1.17
C ALA A 22 -8.37 25.58 0.23
N LEU A 23 -7.10 25.39 0.57
CA LEU A 23 -6.52 25.85 1.84
C LEU A 23 -6.43 27.39 1.89
N SER A 24 -5.99 28.00 0.80
CA SER A 24 -5.93 29.46 0.67
C SER A 24 -7.31 30.12 0.78
N ALA A 25 -8.34 29.50 0.16
CA ALA A 25 -9.72 30.01 0.19
C ALA A 25 -10.31 30.10 1.61
N VAL A 26 -9.80 29.32 2.58
CA VAL A 26 -10.22 29.36 3.98
C VAL A 26 -9.25 30.16 4.86
N GLY A 27 -8.29 30.87 4.26
CA GLY A 27 -7.39 31.79 4.96
C GLY A 27 -6.11 31.15 5.53
N VAL A 28 -5.73 29.96 5.08
CA VAL A 28 -4.40 29.39 5.42
C VAL A 28 -3.34 30.09 4.57
N SER A 29 -2.35 30.71 5.23
CA SER A 29 -1.23 31.35 4.52
C SER A 29 -0.32 30.31 3.89
N GLU A 30 0.28 30.64 2.74
CA GLU A 30 1.17 29.75 1.99
C GLU A 30 2.35 29.25 2.86
N GLU A 31 2.90 30.12 3.70
CA GLU A 31 4.00 29.81 4.63
C GLU A 31 3.61 28.79 5.73
N SER A 32 2.31 28.62 5.95
CA SER A 32 1.75 27.69 6.93
C SER A 32 1.28 26.39 6.32
N VAL A 33 1.55 26.15 5.02
CA VAL A 33 1.18 24.90 4.33
C VAL A 33 2.36 23.94 4.27
N PHE A 34 2.14 22.72 4.73
CA PHE A 34 3.09 21.62 4.67
C PHE A 34 2.65 20.62 3.60
N VAL A 35 3.60 20.14 2.79
CA VAL A 35 3.32 19.27 1.64
C VAL A 35 4.20 18.04 1.67
N ASP A 36 3.60 16.87 1.44
CA ASP A 36 4.32 15.62 1.21
C ASP A 36 4.03 15.04 -0.18
N TYR A 37 5.09 14.55 -0.82
CA TYR A 37 5.04 13.84 -2.10
C TYR A 37 5.34 12.36 -1.84
N LEU A 38 4.34 11.49 -1.93
CA LEU A 38 4.49 10.07 -1.61
C LEU A 38 4.57 9.21 -2.87
N SER A 39 5.68 8.53 -3.09
CA SER A 39 5.74 7.39 -3.99
C SER A 39 5.19 6.15 -3.26
N GLY A 40 4.42 5.30 -3.97
CA GLY A 40 3.59 4.22 -3.38
C GLY A 40 4.28 3.16 -2.51
N ARG A 41 5.59 3.27 -2.24
CA ARG A 41 6.34 2.33 -1.38
C ARG A 41 6.83 2.93 -0.07
N ASN A 42 7.03 4.22 0.02
CA ASN A 42 7.59 4.86 1.21
C ASN A 42 6.54 5.79 1.83
N PHE A 43 6.22 5.56 3.09
CA PHE A 43 5.28 6.39 3.85
C PHE A 43 6.01 7.34 4.79
N ASP A 44 7.17 7.75 4.40
CA ASP A 44 7.86 8.80 5.08
C ASP A 44 7.15 10.13 4.79
N ARG A 45 6.65 10.78 5.83
CA ARG A 45 5.90 12.05 5.76
C ARG A 45 6.65 13.16 6.50
N PRO A 46 7.81 13.58 5.99
CA PRO A 46 8.63 14.59 6.69
C PRO A 46 7.88 15.92 6.86
N GLY A 47 7.08 16.32 5.87
CA GLY A 47 6.25 17.51 5.96
C GLY A 47 5.20 17.40 7.06
N TYR A 48 4.52 16.27 7.18
CA TYR A 48 3.56 16.02 8.24
C TYR A 48 4.23 15.96 9.62
N GLN A 49 5.38 15.32 9.73
CA GLN A 49 6.12 15.25 10.99
C GLN A 49 6.54 16.64 11.46
N SER A 50 7.13 17.44 10.57
CA SER A 50 7.49 18.84 10.85
C SER A 50 6.28 19.70 11.24
N LEU A 51 5.13 19.47 10.59
CA LEU A 51 3.88 20.14 10.95
C LEU A 51 3.45 19.76 12.37
N VAL A 52 3.41 18.47 12.71
CA VAL A 52 2.99 17.98 14.02
C VAL A 52 3.90 18.51 15.13
N GLU A 53 5.20 18.63 14.90
CA GLU A 53 6.15 19.24 15.84
C GLU A 53 5.89 20.73 16.07
N ARG A 54 5.44 21.45 15.03
CA ARG A 54 5.20 22.90 15.09
C ARG A 54 3.87 23.27 15.73
N LEU A 55 2.85 22.40 15.62
CA LEU A 55 1.52 22.63 16.15
C LEU A 55 1.52 22.81 17.68
N GLN A 56 0.86 23.87 18.16
CA GLN A 56 0.67 24.19 19.58
C GLN A 56 -0.81 24.00 19.98
N PRO A 57 -1.11 23.71 21.25
CA PRO A 57 -2.48 23.63 21.74
C PRO A 57 -3.30 24.85 21.35
N GLY A 58 -4.48 24.64 20.79
CA GLY A 58 -5.37 25.69 20.29
C GLY A 58 -5.12 26.14 18.86
N ASP A 59 -4.13 25.55 18.15
CA ASP A 59 -3.97 25.74 16.71
C ASP A 59 -4.97 24.89 15.92
N VAL A 60 -5.12 25.20 14.63
CA VAL A 60 -6.05 24.53 13.72
C VAL A 60 -5.28 23.89 12.58
N LEU A 61 -5.45 22.60 12.40
CA LEU A 61 -5.01 21.88 11.20
C LEU A 61 -6.14 21.82 10.19
N VAL A 62 -5.90 22.35 9.00
CA VAL A 62 -6.84 22.31 7.87
C VAL A 62 -6.34 21.32 6.83
N VAL A 63 -7.19 20.37 6.44
CA VAL A 63 -6.94 19.43 5.34
C VAL A 63 -8.09 19.48 4.35
N LYS A 64 -7.81 19.25 3.07
CA LYS A 64 -8.89 19.21 2.07
C LYS A 64 -9.79 18.01 2.26
N SER A 65 -9.23 16.85 2.52
CA SER A 65 -9.94 15.58 2.70
C SER A 65 -9.30 14.75 3.81
N ILE A 66 -10.09 13.92 4.46
CA ILE A 66 -9.65 13.16 5.64
C ILE A 66 -8.55 12.14 5.34
N ASP A 67 -8.50 11.61 4.11
CA ASP A 67 -7.48 10.68 3.63
C ASP A 67 -6.08 11.29 3.55
N ARG A 68 -5.94 12.61 3.75
CA ARG A 68 -4.64 13.24 3.93
C ARG A 68 -3.99 12.85 5.25
N LEU A 69 -4.76 12.57 6.30
CA LEU A 69 -4.25 12.22 7.63
C LEU A 69 -3.68 10.80 7.72
N GLY A 70 -4.13 9.86 6.88
CA GLY A 70 -3.65 8.48 6.90
C GLY A 70 -3.91 7.73 5.60
N ARG A 71 -3.43 6.48 5.51
CA ARG A 71 -3.64 5.56 4.38
C ARG A 71 -4.85 4.68 4.56
N ASN A 72 -5.19 4.42 5.79
CA ASN A 72 -6.31 3.59 6.21
C ASN A 72 -6.99 4.25 7.41
N TYR A 73 -8.17 3.76 7.72
CA TYR A 73 -8.98 4.36 8.78
C TYR A 73 -8.35 4.25 10.16
N ASP A 74 -7.62 3.19 10.46
CA ASP A 74 -6.96 3.01 11.76
C ASP A 74 -5.88 4.08 11.97
N GLU A 75 -5.12 4.38 10.92
CA GLU A 75 -4.12 5.45 10.94
C GLU A 75 -4.78 6.83 11.04
N ILE A 76 -5.87 7.08 10.28
CA ILE A 76 -6.64 8.32 10.36
C ILE A 76 -7.18 8.52 11.77
N LEU A 77 -7.81 7.51 12.38
CA LEU A 77 -8.30 7.55 13.75
C LEU A 77 -7.19 7.81 14.76
N GLY A 78 -6.04 7.15 14.60
CA GLY A 78 -4.86 7.37 15.45
C GLY A 78 -4.38 8.81 15.39
N GLN A 79 -4.23 9.38 14.19
CA GLN A 79 -3.83 10.78 14.01
C GLN A 79 -4.88 11.77 14.53
N TRP A 80 -6.16 11.49 14.30
CA TRP A 80 -7.25 12.31 14.82
C TRP A 80 -7.21 12.38 16.34
N ARG A 81 -7.13 11.23 17.03
CA ARG A 81 -7.05 11.17 18.48
C ARG A 81 -5.80 11.85 19.04
N LEU A 82 -4.65 11.63 18.39
CA LEU A 82 -3.40 12.28 18.75
C LEU A 82 -3.54 13.80 18.71
N LEU A 83 -4.04 14.36 17.62
CA LEU A 83 -4.15 15.80 17.45
C LEU A 83 -5.24 16.40 18.36
N THR A 84 -6.46 15.85 18.34
CA THR A 84 -7.60 16.46 19.03
C THR A 84 -7.62 16.21 20.54
N LYS A 85 -7.23 15.01 20.99
CA LYS A 85 -7.34 14.61 22.41
C LYS A 85 -6.03 14.80 23.17
N GLN A 86 -4.89 14.48 22.58
CA GLN A 86 -3.61 14.52 23.29
C GLN A 86 -2.92 15.88 23.14
N ARG A 87 -3.04 16.51 21.96
CA ARG A 87 -2.37 17.79 21.67
C ARG A 87 -3.29 18.99 21.71
N SER A 88 -4.60 18.82 21.86
CA SER A 88 -5.60 19.89 21.87
C SER A 88 -5.55 20.78 20.61
N ILE A 89 -5.34 20.16 19.46
CA ILE A 89 -5.35 20.78 18.14
C ILE A 89 -6.74 20.62 17.53
N ASP A 90 -7.31 21.69 16.99
CA ASP A 90 -8.55 21.58 16.23
C ASP A 90 -8.26 21.13 14.79
N ILE A 91 -9.19 20.37 14.21
CA ILE A 91 -9.08 19.86 12.82
C ILE A 91 -10.28 20.35 12.03
N VAL A 92 -10.01 20.76 10.79
CA VAL A 92 -11.04 21.12 9.80
C VAL A 92 -10.80 20.30 8.54
N VAL A 93 -11.83 19.56 8.10
CA VAL A 93 -11.82 18.79 6.84
C VAL A 93 -12.76 19.48 5.85
N LEU A 94 -12.20 20.08 4.79
CA LEU A 94 -12.95 20.98 3.91
C LEU A 94 -14.07 20.30 3.10
N ASP A 95 -13.88 19.05 2.70
CA ASP A 95 -14.89 18.27 1.97
C ASP A 95 -15.91 17.57 2.88
N MET A 96 -15.72 17.66 4.21
CA MET A 96 -16.64 17.07 5.20
C MET A 96 -16.90 18.07 6.35
N PRO A 97 -17.83 19.02 6.21
CA PRO A 97 -18.07 20.07 7.21
C PRO A 97 -18.42 19.56 8.61
N LEU A 98 -18.94 18.32 8.72
CA LEU A 98 -19.18 17.67 10.01
C LEU A 98 -17.88 17.33 10.78
N LEU A 99 -16.75 17.30 10.11
CA LEU A 99 -15.42 17.08 10.68
C LEU A 99 -14.71 18.42 10.93
N ASP A 100 -15.38 19.36 11.58
CA ASP A 100 -14.86 20.62 12.08
C ASP A 100 -14.94 20.64 13.61
N THR A 101 -13.77 20.55 14.27
CA THR A 101 -13.70 20.46 15.74
C THR A 101 -13.57 21.81 16.44
N ARG A 102 -13.55 22.90 15.67
CA ARG A 102 -13.42 24.26 16.24
C ARG A 102 -14.65 24.62 17.08
N SER A 103 -14.42 25.20 18.22
CA SER A 103 -15.50 25.70 19.10
C SER A 103 -16.32 26.83 18.47
N THR A 104 -15.75 27.53 17.49
CA THR A 104 -16.37 28.65 16.76
C THR A 104 -17.23 28.22 15.59
N SER A 105 -17.25 26.92 15.23
CA SER A 105 -18.02 26.38 14.08
C SER A 105 -19.54 26.35 14.30
N GLY A 106 -20.05 26.96 15.34
CA GLY A 106 -21.48 26.96 15.70
C GLY A 106 -21.95 25.70 16.44
N HIS A 107 -21.11 24.69 16.55
CA HIS A 107 -21.43 23.40 17.18
C HIS A 107 -20.77 23.19 18.55
N GLY A 108 -19.80 24.02 18.94
CA GLY A 108 -19.16 24.00 20.26
C GLY A 108 -18.63 22.61 20.66
N VAL A 109 -18.86 22.23 21.94
CA VAL A 109 -18.49 20.87 22.44
C VAL A 109 -19.21 19.77 21.70
N THR A 110 -20.44 20.02 21.24
CA THR A 110 -21.23 19.06 20.47
C THR A 110 -20.61 18.76 19.10
N GLY A 111 -19.95 19.75 18.47
CA GLY A 111 -19.26 19.55 17.19
C GLY A 111 -18.12 18.54 17.31
N LYS A 112 -17.33 18.58 18.37
CA LYS A 112 -16.27 17.60 18.65
C LYS A 112 -16.84 16.18 18.83
N LEU A 113 -17.96 16.06 19.53
CA LEU A 113 -18.64 14.78 19.71
C LEU A 113 -19.20 14.23 18.38
N ILE A 114 -19.84 15.09 17.59
CA ILE A 114 -20.36 14.70 16.27
C ILE A 114 -19.23 14.23 15.37
N ALA A 115 -18.13 14.97 15.32
CA ALA A 115 -16.96 14.58 14.51
C ALA A 115 -16.36 13.24 14.94
N ASP A 116 -16.26 12.99 16.25
CA ASP A 116 -15.78 11.69 16.77
C ASP A 116 -16.72 10.55 16.35
N ILE A 117 -18.05 10.72 16.48
CA ILE A 117 -19.05 9.72 16.09
C ILE A 117 -19.01 9.44 14.58
N VAL A 118 -18.96 10.49 13.77
CA VAL A 118 -18.91 10.36 12.30
C VAL A 118 -17.65 9.61 11.90
N LEU A 119 -16.52 9.90 12.53
CA LEU A 119 -15.26 9.24 12.24
C LEU A 119 -15.28 7.73 12.59
N GLU A 120 -15.84 7.40 13.77
CA GLU A 120 -16.01 5.99 14.19
C GLU A 120 -16.96 5.24 13.24
N LEU A 121 -18.04 5.87 12.80
CA LEU A 121 -18.99 5.29 11.85
C LEU A 121 -18.32 5.03 10.49
N LEU A 122 -17.59 6.00 9.96
CA LEU A 122 -16.83 5.85 8.70
C LEU A 122 -15.78 4.73 8.80
N SER A 123 -15.12 4.62 9.94
CA SER A 123 -14.16 3.53 10.21
C SER A 123 -14.85 2.18 10.19
N TYR A 124 -16.00 2.04 10.84
CA TYR A 124 -16.79 0.82 10.83
C TYR A 124 -17.23 0.42 9.41
N VAL A 125 -17.79 1.35 8.66
CA VAL A 125 -18.23 1.09 7.27
C VAL A 125 -17.07 0.63 6.40
N ALA A 126 -15.91 1.28 6.50
CA ALA A 126 -14.72 0.89 5.74
C ALA A 126 -14.18 -0.49 6.14
N HIS A 127 -14.30 -0.86 7.43
CA HIS A 127 -13.92 -2.20 7.89
C HIS A 127 -14.83 -3.27 7.28
N VAL A 128 -16.13 -3.08 7.36
CA VAL A 128 -17.14 -3.98 6.77
C VAL A 128 -16.95 -4.13 5.26
N GLU A 129 -16.72 -3.03 4.54
CA GLU A 129 -16.50 -3.09 3.09
C GLU A 129 -15.22 -3.86 2.73
N ARG A 130 -14.13 -3.69 3.51
CA ARG A 130 -12.88 -4.44 3.33
C ARG A 130 -13.10 -5.94 3.53
N ASP A 131 -13.86 -6.33 4.54
CA ASP A 131 -14.16 -7.74 4.82
C ASP A 131 -15.05 -8.34 3.74
N ASN A 132 -16.06 -7.60 3.26
CA ASN A 132 -16.89 -8.00 2.13
C ASN A 132 -16.08 -8.21 0.84
N ILE A 133 -15.10 -7.34 0.57
CA ILE A 133 -14.20 -7.48 -0.59
C ILE A 133 -13.34 -8.75 -0.44
N ARG A 134 -12.75 -8.98 0.73
CA ARG A 134 -11.94 -10.18 1.01
C ARG A 134 -12.76 -11.46 0.85
N GLN A 135 -13.98 -11.47 1.37
CA GLN A 135 -14.88 -12.61 1.24
C GLN A 135 -15.21 -12.89 -0.22
N ARG A 136 -15.65 -11.88 -0.98
CA ARG A 136 -15.94 -12.01 -2.42
C ARG A 136 -14.72 -12.50 -3.22
N GLN A 137 -13.52 -12.02 -2.90
CA GLN A 137 -12.28 -12.50 -3.51
C GLN A 137 -12.01 -13.98 -3.18
N ALA A 138 -12.18 -14.38 -1.92
CA ALA A 138 -11.97 -15.77 -1.51
C ALA A 138 -12.96 -16.72 -2.22
N GLU A 139 -14.23 -16.35 -2.27
CA GLU A 139 -15.28 -17.08 -3.00
C GLU A 139 -14.97 -17.18 -4.50
N GLY A 140 -14.57 -16.07 -5.13
CA GLY A 140 -14.16 -16.02 -6.53
C GLY A 140 -12.95 -16.91 -6.84
N ILE A 141 -11.94 -16.91 -5.96
CA ILE A 141 -10.76 -17.79 -6.06
C ILE A 141 -11.15 -19.26 -5.91
N ALA A 142 -12.01 -19.58 -4.95
CA ALA A 142 -12.51 -20.95 -4.73
C ALA A 142 -13.28 -21.45 -5.95
N ALA A 143 -14.20 -20.65 -6.47
CA ALA A 143 -14.96 -20.99 -7.68
C ALA A 143 -14.09 -21.13 -8.94
N ALA A 144 -13.07 -20.30 -9.11
CA ALA A 144 -12.12 -20.41 -10.21
C ALA A 144 -11.29 -21.70 -10.12
N ARG A 145 -10.81 -22.05 -8.93
CA ARG A 145 -10.09 -23.32 -8.67
C ARG A 145 -10.96 -24.56 -8.94
N ALA A 146 -12.23 -24.52 -8.52
CA ALA A 146 -13.18 -25.61 -8.78
C ALA A 146 -13.43 -25.83 -10.28
N ARG A 147 -13.31 -24.77 -11.09
CA ARG A 147 -13.40 -24.84 -12.57
C ARG A 147 -12.06 -25.17 -13.25
N GLY A 148 -11.02 -25.50 -12.49
CA GLY A 148 -9.71 -25.85 -13.02
C GLY A 148 -8.85 -24.66 -13.48
N VAL A 149 -9.27 -23.42 -13.19
CA VAL A 149 -8.49 -22.22 -13.54
C VAL A 149 -7.23 -22.17 -12.69
N ARG A 150 -6.07 -22.15 -13.31
CA ARG A 150 -4.79 -21.93 -12.61
C ARG A 150 -4.63 -20.45 -12.33
N LEU A 151 -4.54 -20.13 -11.05
CA LEU A 151 -4.32 -18.77 -10.58
C LEU A 151 -2.82 -18.56 -10.27
N GLY A 152 -2.34 -17.36 -10.50
CA GLY A 152 -0.96 -16.96 -10.25
C GLY A 152 -0.19 -16.68 -11.54
N ARG A 153 1.11 -16.41 -11.38
CA ARG A 153 2.00 -16.16 -12.53
C ARG A 153 2.09 -17.43 -13.39
N PRO A 154 1.94 -17.35 -14.72
CA PRO A 154 2.16 -18.48 -15.61
C PRO A 154 3.51 -19.15 -15.33
N ALA A 155 3.54 -20.47 -15.36
CA ALA A 155 4.80 -21.19 -15.24
C ALA A 155 5.70 -20.84 -16.44
N LEU A 156 6.98 -20.60 -16.17
CA LEU A 156 7.97 -20.45 -17.23
C LEU A 156 8.02 -21.77 -18.03
N ALA A 157 7.94 -21.67 -19.35
CA ALA A 157 8.16 -22.81 -20.23
C ALA A 157 9.60 -23.32 -20.06
N VAL A 158 9.77 -24.62 -20.07
CA VAL A 158 11.11 -25.25 -20.09
C VAL A 158 11.72 -24.99 -21.45
N PRO A 159 12.91 -24.34 -21.57
CA PRO A 159 13.53 -24.07 -22.85
C PRO A 159 14.06 -25.37 -23.48
N GLU A 160 14.21 -25.36 -24.79
CA GLU A 160 14.71 -26.56 -25.56
C GLU A 160 16.12 -26.95 -25.11
N GLU A 161 16.93 -26.02 -24.70
CA GLU A 161 18.30 -26.24 -24.24
C GLU A 161 18.38 -26.92 -22.86
N PHE A 162 17.26 -27.02 -22.14
CA PHE A 162 17.23 -27.59 -20.79
C PHE A 162 17.84 -28.99 -20.73
N ASP A 163 17.52 -29.86 -21.66
CA ASP A 163 18.00 -31.24 -21.66
C ASP A 163 19.51 -31.35 -21.85
N ALA A 164 20.11 -30.47 -22.64
CA ALA A 164 21.55 -30.44 -22.84
C ALA A 164 22.28 -29.92 -21.58
N VAL A 165 21.71 -28.88 -20.93
CA VAL A 165 22.26 -28.31 -19.70
C VAL A 165 22.08 -29.26 -18.52
N HIS A 166 20.93 -29.95 -18.45
CA HIS A 166 20.64 -30.93 -17.41
C HIS A 166 21.65 -32.07 -17.42
N ARG A 167 21.96 -32.63 -18.62
CA ARG A 167 23.01 -33.66 -18.77
C ARG A 167 24.38 -33.18 -18.26
N LYS A 168 24.82 -31.99 -18.64
CA LYS A 168 26.07 -31.42 -18.17
C LYS A 168 26.11 -31.24 -16.65
N TRP A 169 24.97 -31.01 -16.06
CA TRP A 169 24.83 -30.89 -14.59
C TRP A 169 24.90 -32.29 -13.94
N GLU A 170 24.21 -33.33 -14.52
CA GLU A 170 24.28 -34.71 -14.05
C GLU A 170 25.69 -35.29 -14.17
N ASP A 171 26.42 -34.98 -15.25
CA ASP A 171 27.80 -35.39 -15.49
C ASP A 171 28.81 -34.62 -14.60
N GLY A 172 28.35 -33.70 -13.76
CA GLY A 172 29.21 -32.92 -12.86
C GLY A 172 30.00 -31.79 -13.56
N CYS A 173 29.78 -31.57 -14.86
CA CYS A 173 30.46 -30.49 -15.62
C CYS A 173 29.99 -29.09 -15.23
N LEU A 174 28.79 -28.98 -14.70
CA LEU A 174 28.18 -27.74 -14.23
C LEU A 174 27.60 -27.94 -12.83
N ASN A 175 27.74 -26.92 -11.97
CA ASN A 175 26.94 -26.91 -10.75
C ASN A 175 25.52 -26.36 -11.03
N SER A 176 24.57 -26.55 -10.11
CA SER A 176 23.18 -26.17 -10.31
C SER A 176 22.95 -24.65 -10.49
N ARG A 177 23.85 -23.81 -10.00
CA ARG A 177 23.79 -22.35 -10.22
C ARG A 177 24.26 -21.97 -11.61
N GLN A 178 25.35 -22.57 -12.08
CA GLN A 178 25.86 -22.40 -13.45
C GLN A 178 24.87 -22.92 -14.50
N ALA A 179 24.22 -24.07 -14.23
CA ALA A 179 23.15 -24.58 -15.07
C ALA A 179 21.94 -23.64 -15.16
N ALA A 180 21.53 -23.06 -14.03
CA ALA A 180 20.45 -22.06 -14.00
C ALA A 180 20.82 -20.79 -14.77
N GLU A 181 22.04 -20.30 -14.60
CA GLU A 181 22.57 -19.11 -15.28
C GLU A 181 22.63 -19.31 -16.80
N SER A 182 23.08 -20.47 -17.26
CA SER A 182 23.15 -20.79 -18.70
C SER A 182 21.78 -20.84 -19.38
N LEU A 183 20.70 -21.07 -18.59
CA LEU A 183 19.31 -21.06 -19.07
C LEU A 183 18.60 -19.72 -18.80
N GLY A 184 19.30 -18.72 -18.24
CA GLY A 184 18.72 -17.41 -17.92
C GLY A 184 17.63 -17.45 -16.84
N VAL A 185 17.67 -18.44 -15.92
CA VAL A 185 16.64 -18.64 -14.90
C VAL A 185 17.23 -18.64 -13.50
N SER A 186 16.35 -18.52 -12.48
CA SER A 186 16.80 -18.66 -11.10
C SER A 186 17.17 -20.11 -10.76
N HIS A 187 18.10 -20.28 -9.83
CA HIS A 187 18.50 -21.58 -9.29
C HIS A 187 17.29 -22.41 -8.81
N THR A 188 16.33 -21.78 -8.16
CA THR A 188 15.10 -22.44 -7.70
C THR A 188 14.21 -22.91 -8.85
N THR A 189 14.17 -22.18 -9.96
CA THR A 189 13.44 -22.56 -11.18
C THR A 189 14.08 -23.78 -11.84
N PHE A 190 15.41 -23.79 -11.98
CA PHE A 190 16.14 -24.93 -12.51
C PHE A 190 15.88 -26.20 -11.70
N LEU A 191 16.05 -26.17 -10.39
CA LEU A 191 15.80 -27.32 -9.52
C LEU A 191 14.33 -27.77 -9.52
N LYS A 192 13.39 -26.85 -9.73
CA LYS A 192 11.99 -27.20 -9.90
C LYS A 192 11.74 -27.99 -11.18
N TRP A 193 12.35 -27.60 -12.27
CA TRP A 193 12.25 -28.33 -13.56
C TRP A 193 12.88 -29.71 -13.47
N VAL A 194 14.05 -29.83 -12.82
CA VAL A 194 14.70 -31.13 -12.56
C VAL A 194 13.77 -32.07 -11.78
N LYS A 195 13.09 -31.59 -10.74
CA LYS A 195 12.15 -32.39 -9.94
C LYS A 195 10.85 -32.73 -10.67
N GLN A 196 10.44 -31.95 -11.65
CA GLN A 196 9.21 -32.18 -12.42
C GLN A 196 9.42 -33.15 -13.61
N ARG A 197 10.66 -33.51 -13.91
CA ARG A 197 10.96 -34.50 -14.95
C ARG A 197 10.54 -35.90 -14.45
N PRO A 198 9.69 -36.64 -15.19
CA PRO A 198 9.43 -38.02 -14.84
C PRO A 198 10.75 -38.79 -14.92
N ALA A 199 10.96 -39.69 -13.96
CA ALA A 199 12.16 -40.57 -13.87
C ALA A 199 12.20 -41.65 -14.94
N ASP A 200 11.88 -41.33 -16.19
CA ASP A 200 11.86 -42.29 -17.29
C ASP A 200 12.47 -41.66 -18.56
N SER A 201 13.77 -41.80 -18.65
CA SER A 201 14.46 -42.03 -19.91
C SER A 201 15.83 -42.65 -19.60
N THR A 202 15.78 -43.85 -19.09
CA THR A 202 16.93 -44.76 -19.11
C THR A 202 17.26 -45.02 -20.56
N ILE A 203 18.25 -44.30 -21.11
CA ILE A 203 18.91 -44.69 -22.35
C ILE A 203 19.76 -45.90 -21.99
N PRO A 204 19.61 -47.04 -22.69
CA PRO A 204 20.35 -48.23 -22.35
C PRO A 204 21.84 -47.98 -22.51
N HIS A 205 22.61 -48.28 -21.48
CA HIS A 205 24.06 -48.38 -21.54
C HIS A 205 24.47 -49.34 -22.67
N LYS A 206 24.93 -48.78 -23.77
CA LYS A 206 25.61 -49.53 -24.79
C LYS A 206 26.94 -49.96 -24.24
N SER A 207 27.01 -51.20 -23.74
CA SER A 207 28.23 -51.89 -23.38
C SER A 207 29.18 -51.89 -24.58
N MET A 208 30.24 -51.08 -24.52
CA MET A 208 31.42 -51.36 -25.35
C MET A 208 32.26 -52.39 -24.64
N ARG A 209 32.12 -53.66 -25.05
CA ARG A 209 33.17 -54.65 -24.94
C ARG A 209 33.94 -54.70 -26.27
N SER A 210 35.20 -54.71 -26.12
CA SER A 210 36.33 -55.20 -26.89
C SER A 210 37.21 -54.15 -27.48
#